data_bdcd82cdde96340e66cfaf59cc39cfc9
#
_entry.id   bdcd82cdde96340e66cfaf59cc39cfc9
#
_cell.length_a   1.000
_cell.length_b   1.000
_cell.length_c   1.000
_cell.angle_alpha   90.00
_cell.angle_beta   90.00
_cell.angle_gamma   90.00
#
_symmetry.space_group_name_H-M   'P 1'
#
loop_
_entity.id
_entity.type
_entity.pdbx_description
1 polymer ?
#
loop_
_entity_poly.entity_id
_entity_poly.type
_entity_poly.pdbx_seq_one_letter_code
_entity_poly.pdbx_strand_id
1 'polypeptide(L)' 'MLKDRRVLLEHDLKIAHDQASKMYLDIVVKNGDVHSEEYQQMRDRITKLEFDLNIVNQLIHKGHE' A
#
# COMPACT_ATOMS: atom_id res chain seq x y z
N MET A 1 -17.89 9.15 -2.63
CA MET A 1 -18.60 7.86 -2.49
C MET A 1 -17.61 6.76 -2.18
N LEU A 2 -18.05 5.71 -1.50
CA LEU A 2 -17.14 4.63 -1.09
C LEU A 2 -16.47 3.93 -2.27
N LYS A 3 -17.20 3.72 -3.35
CA LYS A 3 -16.62 3.06 -4.53
C LYS A 3 -15.52 3.90 -5.17
N ASP A 4 -15.69 5.22 -5.18
CA ASP A 4 -14.67 6.12 -5.70
C ASP A 4 -13.43 6.10 -4.79
N ARG A 5 -13.65 6.08 -3.48
CA ARG A 5 -12.55 5.97 -2.53
C ARG A 5 -11.81 4.65 -2.68
N ARG A 6 -12.54 3.56 -2.93
CA ARG A 6 -11.91 2.26 -3.16
C ARG A 6 -10.99 2.30 -4.38
N VAL A 7 -11.45 2.90 -5.48
CA VAL A 7 -10.63 3.02 -6.68
C VAL A 7 -9.36 3.81 -6.41
N LEU A 8 -9.48 4.92 -5.68
CA LEU A 8 -8.31 5.73 -5.32
C LEU A 8 -7.33 4.97 -4.43
N LEU A 9 -7.86 4.23 -3.45
CA LEU A 9 -7.01 3.43 -2.56
C LEU A 9 -6.30 2.30 -3.30
N GLU A 10 -7.01 1.63 -4.22
CA GLU A 10 -6.41 0.58 -5.04
C GLU A 10 -5.30 1.14 -5.93
N HIS A 11 -5.52 2.32 -6.51
CA HIS A 11 -4.52 2.98 -7.33
C HIS A 11 -3.30 3.36 -6.52
N ASP A 12 -3.51 3.98 -5.35
CA ASP A 12 -2.41 4.37 -4.47
C ASP A 12 -1.63 3.15 -3.98
N LEU A 13 -2.35 2.08 -3.66
CA LEU A 13 -1.73 0.85 -3.20
C LEU A 13 -0.85 0.23 -4.29
N LYS A 14 -1.32 0.24 -5.54
CA LYS A 14 -0.54 -0.25 -6.66
C LYS A 14 0.75 0.54 -6.83
N ILE A 15 0.67 1.87 -6.76
CA ILE A 15 1.84 2.73 -6.86
C ILE A 15 2.80 2.45 -5.70
N ALA A 16 2.27 2.32 -4.49
CA ALA A 16 3.10 2.05 -3.32
C ALA A 16 3.81 0.70 -3.43
N HIS A 17 3.12 -0.34 -3.91
CA HIS A 17 3.72 -1.65 -4.13
C HIS A 17 4.83 -1.59 -5.19
N ASP A 18 4.60 -0.87 -6.28
CA ASP A 18 5.62 -0.70 -7.33
C ASP A 18 6.86 -0.01 -6.78
N GLN A 19 6.66 1.04 -5.98
CA GLN A 19 7.77 1.77 -5.36
C GLN A 19 8.53 0.89 -4.38
N ALA A 20 7.81 0.13 -3.55
CA ALA A 20 8.43 -0.78 -2.59
C ALA A 20 9.23 -1.87 -3.30
N SER A 21 8.71 -2.42 -4.39
CA SER A 21 9.42 -3.43 -5.17
C SER A 21 10.72 -2.90 -5.75
N LYS A 22 10.69 -1.70 -6.31
CA LYS A 22 11.89 -1.07 -6.85
C LYS A 22 12.91 -0.78 -5.76
N MET A 23 12.45 -0.30 -4.62
CA MET A 23 13.31 -0.02 -3.48
C MET A 23 13.95 -1.31 -2.96
N TYR A 24 13.18 -2.39 -2.85
CA TYR A 24 13.68 -3.68 -2.41
C TYR A 24 14.77 -4.19 -3.35
N LEU A 25 14.52 -4.17 -4.66
CA LEU A 25 15.50 -4.61 -5.65
C LEU A 25 16.79 -3.79 -5.59
N ASP A 26 16.66 -2.47 -5.44
CA ASP A 26 17.81 -1.60 -5.32
C ASP A 26 18.65 -1.93 -4.08
N ILE A 27 17.99 -2.18 -2.95
CA ILE A 27 18.65 -2.55 -1.71
C ILE A 27 19.39 -3.87 -1.87
N VAL A 28 18.73 -4.88 -2.45
CA VAL A 28 19.33 -6.21 -2.65
C VAL A 28 20.54 -6.14 -3.59
N VAL A 29 20.41 -5.41 -4.69
CA VAL A 29 21.50 -5.27 -5.66
C VAL A 29 22.73 -4.61 -5.03
N LYS A 30 22.52 -3.65 -4.13
CA LYS A 30 23.59 -2.92 -3.46
C LYS A 30 24.08 -3.61 -2.17
N ASN A 31 23.58 -4.82 -1.87
CA ASN A 31 23.86 -5.52 -0.62
C ASN A 31 23.49 -4.68 0.61
N GLY A 32 22.44 -3.86 0.48
CA GLY A 32 21.96 -3.01 1.57
C GLY A 32 21.09 -3.77 2.55
N ASP A 33 20.64 -3.04 3.57
CA ASP A 33 19.78 -3.57 4.62
C ASP A 33 18.31 -3.36 4.26
N VAL A 34 17.57 -4.46 4.06
CA VAL A 34 16.14 -4.38 3.77
C VAL A 34 15.33 -3.84 4.96
N HIS A 35 15.97 -3.70 6.12
CA HIS A 35 15.34 -3.11 7.31
C HIS A 35 15.64 -1.62 7.46
N SER A 36 16.10 -0.97 6.38
CA SER A 36 16.34 0.47 6.41
C SER A 36 15.05 1.21 6.78
N GLU A 37 15.21 2.38 7.40
CA GLU A 37 14.09 3.19 7.84
C GLU A 37 13.18 3.58 6.67
N GLU A 38 13.76 3.94 5.54
CA GLU A 38 13.00 4.32 4.35
C GLU A 38 12.11 3.18 3.85
N TYR A 39 12.66 1.97 3.81
CA TYR A 39 11.91 0.79 3.39
C TYR A 39 10.80 0.46 4.38
N GLN A 40 11.08 0.56 5.68
CA GLN A 40 10.09 0.31 6.71
C GLN A 40 8.95 1.32 6.63
N GLN A 41 9.25 2.58 6.37
CA GLN A 41 8.21 3.60 6.18
C GLN A 41 7.32 3.27 4.98
N MET A 42 7.91 2.78 3.90
CA MET A 42 7.14 2.38 2.73
C MET A 42 6.24 1.18 3.05
N ARG A 43 6.76 0.21 3.78
CA ARG A 43 5.97 -0.97 4.20
C ARG A 43 4.81 -0.56 5.11
N ASP A 44 5.06 0.36 6.03
CA ASP A 44 4.03 0.87 6.93
C ASP A 44 2.93 1.59 6.15
N ARG A 45 3.30 2.36 5.13
CA ARG A 45 2.34 3.03 4.26
C ARG A 45 1.45 2.02 3.54
N ILE A 46 2.05 0.96 3.01
CA ILE A 46 1.30 -0.11 2.33
C ILE A 46 0.32 -0.77 3.29
N THR A 47 0.77 -1.11 4.48
CA THR A 47 -0.07 -1.74 5.50
C THR A 47 -1.27 -0.85 5.83
N LYS A 48 -1.04 0.45 5.98
CA LYS A 48 -2.10 1.40 6.27
C LYS A 48 -3.10 1.50 5.13
N LEU A 49 -2.62 1.56 3.90
CA LEU A 49 -3.49 1.60 2.72
C LEU A 49 -4.33 0.33 2.61
N GLU A 50 -3.74 -0.84 2.86
CA GLU A 50 -4.46 -2.10 2.85
C GLU A 50 -5.54 -2.14 3.92
N PHE A 51 -5.24 -1.62 5.10
CA PHE A 51 -6.21 -1.54 6.20
C PHE A 51 -7.40 -0.65 5.81
N ASP A 52 -7.11 0.53 5.26
CA ASP A 52 -8.16 1.46 4.83
C ASP A 52 -9.02 0.85 3.72
N LEU A 53 -8.37 0.17 2.76
CA LEU A 53 -9.08 -0.48 1.67
C LEU A 53 -10.00 -1.59 2.20
N ASN A 54 -9.53 -2.36 3.16
CA ASN A 54 -10.33 -3.42 3.76
C ASN A 54 -11.58 -2.85 4.44
N ILE A 55 -11.45 -1.74 5.16
CA ILE A 55 -12.59 -1.07 5.79
C ILE A 55 -13.59 -0.60 4.74
N VAL A 56 -13.11 0.04 3.68
CA VAL A 56 -13.98 0.53 2.62
C VAL A 56 -14.72 -0.64 1.94
N ASN A 57 -14.02 -1.73 1.67
CA ASN A 57 -14.65 -2.91 1.06
C ASN A 57 -15.73 -3.50 1.97
N GLN A 58 -15.50 -3.53 3.28
CA GLN A 58 -16.49 -4.03 4.23
C GLN A 58 -17.73 -3.14 4.22
N LEU A 59 -17.56 -1.83 4.19
CA LEU A 59 -18.67 -0.89 4.17
C LEU A 59 -19.48 -1.03 2.89
N ILE A 60 -18.83 -1.18 1.74
CA ILE A 60 -19.51 -1.39 0.46
C ILE A 60 -20.30 -2.70 0.51
N HIS A 61 -19.67 -3.75 1.01
CA HIS A 61 -20.30 -5.07 1.09
C HIS A 61 -21.56 -5.05 1.98
N LYS A 62 -21.55 -4.20 3.00
CA LYS A 62 -22.69 -4.05 3.89
C LYS A 62 -23.78 -3.13 3.33
N GLY A 63 -23.59 -2.59 2.13
CA GLY A 63 -24.59 -1.78 1.47
C GLY A 63 -24.64 -0.32 1.91
N HIS A 64 -23.54 0.22 2.40
CA HIS A 64 -23.45 1.61 2.83
C HIS A 64 -23.15 2.57 1.68
N GLU A 65 -23.00 2.09 0.51
CA GLU A 65 -22.74 2.92 -0.68
C GLU A 65 -24.00 3.66 -1.14
#